data_48dd9e55cdfe1eb7f2163faeb92e9197
#
_entry.id   48dd9e55cdfe1eb7f2163faeb92e9197
#
_cell.length_a   1.000
_cell.length_b   1.000
_cell.length_c   1.000
_cell.angle_alpha   90.00
_cell.angle_beta   90.00
_cell.angle_gamma   90.00
#
_symmetry.space_group_name_H-M   'P 1'
#
loop_
_entity.id
_entity.type
_entity.pdbx_description
1 polymer ?
#
loop_
_entity_poly.entity_id
_entity_poly.type
_entity_poly.pdbx_seq_one_letter_code
_entity_poly.pdbx_strand_id
1 'polypeptide(L)'
;MTRLAWSLALLALFIVPARGQDRPLRIIAFGAHPDDCELDAGGTAARWAKLGHKVKFVSVTNGDIGHHEIAGAMLARRRTAEVRKCAEILG
;
A
#
# COMPACT_ATOMS: atom_id res chain seq x y z
N MET A 1 44.24 8.27 -30.65
CA MET A 1 43.10 7.35 -30.89
C MET A 1 42.88 6.35 -29.74
N THR A 2 43.92 5.81 -29.15
CA THR A 2 43.77 4.82 -28.06
C THR A 2 43.21 5.36 -26.76
N ARG A 3 43.45 6.62 -26.39
CA ARG A 3 42.94 7.23 -25.14
C ARG A 3 41.42 7.48 -25.16
N LEU A 4 40.81 7.78 -26.31
CA LEU A 4 39.38 8.01 -26.46
C LEU A 4 38.58 6.70 -26.33
N ALA A 5 39.13 5.61 -26.86
CA ALA A 5 38.52 4.28 -26.78
C ALA A 5 38.41 3.76 -25.31
N TRP A 6 39.44 4.01 -24.51
CA TRP A 6 39.45 3.64 -23.10
C TRP A 6 38.45 4.47 -22.27
N SER A 7 38.30 5.76 -22.57
CA SER A 7 37.32 6.63 -21.90
C SER A 7 35.87 6.22 -22.19
N LEU A 8 35.57 5.78 -23.40
CA LEU A 8 34.25 5.28 -23.78
C LEU A 8 33.96 3.90 -23.15
N ALA A 9 34.97 3.05 -23.03
CA ALA A 9 34.83 1.76 -22.36
C ALA A 9 34.55 1.90 -20.86
N LEU A 10 35.17 2.88 -20.20
CA LEU A 10 34.92 3.19 -18.79
C LEU A 10 33.49 3.76 -18.56
N LEU A 11 32.99 4.59 -19.49
CA LEU A 11 31.64 5.14 -19.38
C LEU A 11 30.55 4.05 -19.57
N ALA A 12 30.80 3.06 -20.40
CA ALA A 12 29.86 1.95 -20.62
C ALA A 12 29.73 1.02 -19.40
N LEU A 13 30.71 1.00 -18.49
CA LEU A 13 30.70 0.15 -17.31
C LEU A 13 29.75 0.66 -16.21
N PHE A 14 29.30 1.92 -16.29
CA PHE A 14 28.41 2.54 -15.30
C PHE A 14 26.93 2.56 -15.70
N ILE A 15 26.57 2.06 -16.89
CA ILE A 15 25.19 1.85 -17.26
C ILE A 15 24.73 0.49 -16.70
N VAL A 16 24.59 0.42 -15.38
CA VAL A 16 23.84 -0.67 -14.77
C VAL A 16 22.37 -0.35 -14.99
N PRO A 17 21.61 -1.14 -15.76
CA PRO A 17 20.19 -0.93 -15.87
C PRO A 17 19.58 -1.04 -14.46
N ALA A 18 18.91 0.01 -14.03
CA ALA A 18 18.11 -0.04 -12.80
C ALA A 18 17.05 -1.12 -13.00
N ARG A 19 17.32 -2.33 -12.54
CA ARG A 19 16.32 -3.39 -12.52
C ARG A 19 15.31 -3.02 -11.45
N GLY A 20 14.10 -2.69 -11.88
CA GLY A 20 12.96 -2.60 -10.99
C GLY A 20 12.76 -3.92 -10.24
N GLN A 21 12.06 -3.87 -9.14
CA GLN A 21 11.77 -5.05 -8.33
C GLN A 21 10.79 -5.94 -9.10
N ASP A 22 11.24 -7.13 -9.57
CA ASP A 22 10.43 -8.09 -10.33
C ASP A 22 9.42 -8.85 -9.44
N ARG A 23 9.45 -8.66 -8.12
CA ARG A 23 8.57 -9.34 -7.17
C ARG A 23 7.48 -8.41 -6.64
N PRO A 24 6.25 -8.92 -6.46
CA PRO A 24 5.20 -8.16 -5.80
C PRO A 24 5.64 -7.70 -4.41
N LEU A 25 5.42 -6.43 -4.10
CA LEU A 25 5.61 -5.89 -2.77
C LEU A 25 4.51 -6.37 -1.83
N ARG A 26 4.84 -6.48 -0.56
CA ARG A 26 3.89 -6.68 0.53
C ARG A 26 3.85 -5.42 1.36
N ILE A 27 2.78 -4.67 1.24
CA ILE A 27 2.64 -3.33 1.80
C ILE A 27 1.66 -3.37 2.96
N ILE A 28 2.03 -2.80 4.09
CA ILE A 28 1.14 -2.67 5.25
C ILE A 28 0.98 -1.19 5.56
N ALA A 29 -0.25 -0.73 5.69
CA ALA A 29 -0.59 0.59 6.16
C ALA A 29 -1.33 0.48 7.51
N PHE A 30 -0.95 1.32 8.46
CA PHE A 30 -1.55 1.37 9.79
C PHE A 30 -2.41 2.62 9.92
N GLY A 31 -3.61 2.46 10.45
CA GLY A 31 -4.51 3.52 10.84
C GLY A 31 -4.94 3.35 12.29
N ALA A 32 -5.36 4.40 12.94
CA ALA A 32 -5.83 4.35 14.33
C ALA A 32 -7.20 3.66 14.41
N HIS A 33 -8.08 3.93 13.46
CA HIS A 33 -9.47 3.49 13.44
C HIS A 33 -9.83 2.78 12.13
N PRO A 34 -10.90 1.96 12.11
CA PRO A 34 -11.43 1.34 10.90
C PRO A 34 -12.10 2.39 9.99
N ASP A 35 -11.37 3.02 9.15
CA ASP A 35 -11.67 3.95 8.06
C ASP A 35 -10.44 4.78 7.66
N ASP A 36 -9.49 4.98 8.56
CA ASP A 36 -8.32 5.83 8.31
C ASP A 36 -7.55 5.42 7.06
N CYS A 37 -7.16 4.15 6.97
CA CYS A 37 -6.42 3.66 5.80
C CYS A 37 -7.24 3.74 4.52
N GLU A 38 -8.53 3.44 4.60
CA GLU A 38 -9.46 3.46 3.48
C GLU A 38 -9.62 4.88 2.92
N LEU A 39 -9.75 5.87 3.80
CA LEU A 39 -9.89 7.27 3.41
C LEU A 39 -8.58 7.86 2.88
N ASP A 40 -7.48 7.63 3.58
CA ASP A 40 -6.21 8.29 3.29
C ASP A 40 -5.38 7.56 2.21
N ALA A 41 -5.50 6.25 2.09
CA ALA A 41 -4.68 5.43 1.21
C ALA A 41 -5.46 4.48 0.29
N GLY A 42 -6.80 4.50 0.30
CA GLY A 42 -7.63 3.57 -0.47
C GLY A 42 -7.35 3.62 -1.96
N GLY A 43 -7.29 4.80 -2.55
CA GLY A 43 -7.00 4.96 -3.98
C GLY A 43 -5.59 4.47 -4.36
N THR A 44 -4.60 4.76 -3.54
CA THR A 44 -3.22 4.28 -3.74
C THR A 44 -3.16 2.76 -3.61
N ALA A 45 -3.82 2.19 -2.61
CA ALA A 45 -3.89 0.75 -2.38
C ALA A 45 -4.55 0.01 -3.54
N ALA A 46 -5.65 0.52 -4.08
CA ALA A 46 -6.30 -0.02 -5.26
C ALA A 46 -5.36 -0.06 -6.47
N ARG A 47 -4.58 1.01 -6.67
CA ARG A 47 -3.59 1.07 -7.74
C ARG A 47 -2.47 0.05 -7.54
N TRP A 48 -1.96 -0.10 -6.33
CA TRP A 48 -0.94 -1.10 -6.01
C TRP A 48 -1.48 -2.53 -6.19
N ALA A 49 -2.70 -2.80 -5.74
CA ALA A 49 -3.35 -4.11 -5.94
C ALA A 49 -3.48 -4.43 -7.42
N LYS A 50 -3.89 -3.46 -8.24
CA LYS A 50 -3.98 -3.61 -9.70
C LYS A 50 -2.63 -3.88 -10.36
N LEU A 51 -1.53 -3.38 -9.79
CA LEU A 51 -0.15 -3.66 -10.24
C LEU A 51 0.38 -5.01 -9.73
N GLY A 52 -0.41 -5.77 -8.98
CA GLY A 52 -0.06 -7.10 -8.47
C GLY A 52 0.58 -7.10 -7.10
N HIS A 53 0.70 -5.95 -6.44
CA HIS A 53 1.20 -5.88 -5.07
C HIS A 53 0.14 -6.38 -4.06
N LYS A 54 0.61 -6.81 -2.89
CA LYS A 54 -0.26 -7.24 -1.78
C LYS A 54 -0.34 -6.11 -0.76
N VAL A 55 -1.54 -5.60 -0.54
CA VAL A 55 -1.77 -4.50 0.39
C VAL A 55 -2.60 -4.99 1.58
N LYS A 56 -2.20 -4.61 2.78
CA LYS A 56 -2.92 -4.90 4.02
C LYS A 56 -3.11 -3.61 4.81
N PHE A 57 -4.35 -3.30 5.15
CA PHE A 57 -4.68 -2.26 6.11
C PHE A 57 -4.83 -2.85 7.51
N VAL A 58 -4.28 -2.16 8.49
CA VAL A 58 -4.34 -2.54 9.90
C VAL A 58 -4.91 -1.38 10.70
N SER A 59 -6.04 -1.61 11.34
CA SER A 59 -6.62 -0.69 12.31
C SER A 59 -6.14 -1.06 13.71
N VAL A 60 -5.62 -0.11 14.44
CA VAL A 60 -5.11 -0.33 15.80
C VAL A 60 -6.26 -0.53 16.79
N THR A 61 -7.41 0.10 16.55
CA THR A 61 -8.64 -0.08 17.33
C THR A 61 -9.74 -0.73 16.49
N ASN A 62 -10.78 -1.22 17.15
CA ASN A 62 -11.95 -1.81 16.49
C ASN A 62 -13.05 -0.80 16.14
N GLY A 63 -12.85 0.50 16.48
CA GLY A 63 -13.77 1.56 16.17
C GLY A 63 -15.08 1.53 16.97
N ASP A 64 -15.07 1.00 18.18
CA ASP A 64 -16.25 0.85 19.05
C ASP A 64 -16.74 2.16 19.69
N ILE A 65 -16.02 3.25 19.47
CA ILE A 65 -16.33 4.61 19.94
C ILE A 65 -16.22 5.59 18.76
N GLY A 66 -17.02 6.68 18.83
CA GLY A 66 -16.92 7.77 17.85
C GLY A 66 -18.10 7.88 16.88
N HIS A 67 -19.17 7.19 17.15
CA HIS A 67 -20.43 7.34 16.42
C HIS A 67 -21.47 8.05 17.30
N HIS A 68 -22.33 8.87 16.68
CA HIS A 68 -23.30 9.70 17.41
C HIS A 68 -24.50 8.93 18.01
N GLU A 69 -24.76 7.70 17.52
CA GLU A 69 -25.94 6.93 17.95
C GLU A 69 -25.57 5.56 18.54
N ILE A 70 -24.50 4.95 18.09
CA ILE A 70 -24.13 3.57 18.47
C ILE A 70 -22.71 3.49 18.99
N ALA A 71 -22.47 2.56 19.90
CA ALA A 71 -21.14 2.31 20.49
C ALA A 71 -20.96 0.84 20.84
N GLY A 72 -19.76 0.49 21.32
CA GLY A 72 -19.43 -0.84 21.79
C GLY A 72 -19.41 -1.90 20.69
N ALA A 73 -19.78 -3.11 21.07
CA ALA A 73 -19.70 -4.27 20.18
C ALA A 73 -20.56 -4.14 18.90
N MET A 74 -21.65 -3.42 18.96
CA MET A 74 -22.50 -3.19 17.79
C MET A 74 -21.77 -2.32 16.77
N LEU A 75 -21.15 -1.23 17.20
CA LEU A 75 -20.36 -0.36 16.33
C LEU A 75 -19.12 -1.08 15.78
N ALA A 76 -18.41 -1.84 16.63
CA ALA A 76 -17.25 -2.61 16.21
C ALA A 76 -17.60 -3.61 15.10
N ARG A 77 -18.73 -4.32 15.21
CA ARG A 77 -19.21 -5.24 14.14
C ARG A 77 -19.53 -4.49 12.84
N ARG A 78 -20.19 -3.35 12.94
CA ARG A 78 -20.48 -2.50 11.77
C ARG A 78 -19.20 -2.06 11.08
N ARG A 79 -18.24 -1.53 11.82
CA ARG A 79 -16.95 -1.11 11.29
C ARG A 79 -16.17 -2.26 10.64
N THR A 80 -16.19 -3.44 11.24
CA THR A 80 -15.59 -4.63 10.65
C THR A 80 -16.23 -5.00 9.30
N ALA A 81 -17.54 -4.92 9.18
CA ALA A 81 -18.23 -5.19 7.92
C ALA A 81 -17.87 -4.15 6.85
N GLU A 82 -17.80 -2.89 7.22
CA GLU A 82 -17.45 -1.78 6.31
C GLU A 82 -16.03 -1.94 5.74
N VAL A 83 -15.02 -2.19 6.59
CA VAL A 83 -13.63 -2.35 6.13
C VAL A 83 -13.44 -3.62 5.29
N ARG A 84 -14.15 -4.70 5.60
CA ARG A 84 -14.16 -5.89 4.74
C ARG A 84 -14.72 -5.60 3.36
N LYS A 85 -15.81 -4.84 3.30
CA LYS A 85 -16.39 -4.43 2.02
C LYS A 85 -15.44 -3.54 1.22
N CYS A 86 -14.78 -2.61 1.87
CA CYS A 86 -13.72 -1.82 1.23
C CYS A 86 -12.61 -2.70 0.67
N ALA A 87 -12.11 -3.67 1.44
CA ALA A 87 -11.07 -4.58 1.00
C ALA A 87 -11.47 -5.38 -0.25
N GLU A 88 -12.73 -5.86 -0.31
CA GLU A 88 -13.25 -6.55 -1.50
C GLU A 88 -13.24 -5.65 -2.74
N ILE A 89 -13.58 -4.37 -2.59
CA ILE A 89 -13.63 -3.40 -3.69
C ILE A 89 -12.23 -3.00 -4.15
N LEU A 90 -11.33 -2.82 -3.21
CA LEU A 90 -9.96 -2.34 -3.50
C LEU A 90 -9.06 -3.44 -4.09
N GLY A 91 -9.33 -4.69 -3.81
CA GLY A 91 -8.55 -5.85 -4.25
C GLY A 91 -7.57 -6.33 -3.18
#